data_58bc04558766a8f1e11c18a935967689
#
_entry.id   58bc04558766a8f1e11c18a935967689
#
_cell.length_a   1.000
_cell.length_b   1.000
_cell.length_c   1.000
_cell.angle_alpha   90.00
_cell.angle_beta   90.00
_cell.angle_gamma   90.00
#
_symmetry.space_group_name_H-M   'P 1'
#
loop_
_entity.id
_entity.type
_entity.pdbx_description
1 polymer ?
#
loop_
_entity_poly.entity_id
_entity_poly.type
_entity_poly.pdbx_seq_one_letter_code
_entity_poly.pdbx_strand_id
1 'polypeptide(L)' 'MRIWIAVVEHRHGQNVYAARTKKKVVDELYAYVKQWWESEIPDEELPAKASKREAVDLYFEHVGHEWLETLSQVTVE' A
#
# COMPACT_ATOMS: atom_id res chain seq x y z
N MET A 1 -17.54 -6.38 -14.69
CA MET A 1 -17.05 -6.50 -13.30
C MET A 1 -16.07 -5.37 -13.00
N ARG A 2 -16.17 -4.81 -11.82
CA ARG A 2 -15.22 -3.78 -11.38
C ARG A 2 -14.26 -4.36 -10.38
N ILE A 3 -12.98 -4.03 -10.52
CA ILE A 3 -11.97 -4.41 -9.56
C ILE A 3 -11.12 -3.20 -9.17
N TRP A 4 -10.55 -3.26 -7.98
CA TRP A 4 -9.60 -2.27 -7.52
C TRP A 4 -8.19 -2.80 -7.72
N ILE A 5 -7.31 -1.94 -8.22
CA ILE A 5 -5.91 -2.27 -8.49
C ILE A 5 -5.02 -1.26 -7.77
N ALA A 6 -3.96 -1.76 -7.15
CA ALA A 6 -2.91 -0.94 -6.59
C ALA A 6 -1.57 -1.42 -7.13
N VAL A 7 -0.69 -0.48 -7.44
CA VAL A 7 0.67 -0.77 -7.91
C VAL A 7 1.66 -0.05 -7.01
N VAL A 8 2.59 -0.82 -6.44
CA VAL A 8 3.68 -0.29 -5.62
C VAL A 8 4.98 -0.44 -6.38
N GLU A 9 5.68 0.67 -6.57
CA GLU A 9 7.02 0.69 -7.16
C GLU A 9 8.07 0.59 -6.06
N HIS A 10 9.06 -0.27 -6.24
CA HIS A 10 10.20 -0.37 -5.34
C HIS A 10 11.47 -0.74 -6.12
N ARG A 11 12.62 -0.75 -5.44
CA ARG A 11 13.92 -0.95 -6.11
C ARG A 11 14.04 -2.28 -6.87
N HIS A 12 13.26 -3.27 -6.53
CA HIS A 12 13.31 -4.61 -7.14
C HIS A 12 12.20 -4.83 -8.18
N GLY A 13 11.41 -3.80 -8.49
CA GLY A 13 10.33 -3.89 -9.47
C GLY A 13 9.02 -3.35 -8.96
N GLN A 14 7.95 -4.06 -9.26
CA GLN A 14 6.60 -3.66 -8.89
C GLN A 14 5.85 -4.78 -8.20
N ASN A 15 5.02 -4.41 -7.21
CA ASN A 15 4.01 -5.30 -6.66
C ASN A 15 2.65 -4.83 -7.15
N VAL A 16 1.82 -5.76 -7.60
CA VAL A 16 0.47 -5.45 -8.06
C VAL A 16 -0.53 -6.18 -7.17
N TYR A 17 -1.52 -5.45 -6.69
CA TYR A 17 -2.58 -5.99 -5.86
C TYR A 17 -3.91 -5.72 -6.54
N ALA A 18 -4.81 -6.69 -6.51
CA ALA A 18 -6.13 -6.55 -7.12
C ALA A 18 -7.18 -7.24 -6.26
N ALA A 19 -8.35 -6.60 -6.14
CA ALA A 19 -9.46 -7.17 -5.40
C ALA A 19 -10.78 -6.52 -5.85
N ARG A 20 -11.88 -7.13 -5.49
CA ARG A 20 -13.20 -6.61 -5.85
C ARG A 20 -13.60 -5.36 -5.06
N THR A 21 -13.02 -5.15 -3.89
CA THR A 21 -13.32 -3.98 -3.06
C THR A 21 -12.05 -3.20 -2.75
N LYS A 22 -12.21 -1.90 -2.58
CA LYS A 22 -11.13 -1.01 -2.16
C LYS A 22 -10.57 -1.43 -0.80
N LYS A 23 -11.46 -1.79 0.12
CA LYS A 23 -11.08 -2.24 1.46
C LYS A 23 -10.11 -3.42 1.39
N LYS A 24 -10.38 -4.39 0.54
CA LYS A 24 -9.53 -5.57 0.39
C LYS A 24 -8.16 -5.22 -0.16
N VAL A 25 -8.09 -4.34 -1.15
CA VAL A 25 -6.81 -3.88 -1.71
C VAL A 25 -6.03 -3.08 -0.67
N VAL A 26 -6.70 -2.22 0.10
CA VAL A 26 -6.05 -1.48 1.18
C VAL A 26 -5.53 -2.43 2.27
N ASP A 27 -6.27 -3.49 2.59
CA ASP A 27 -5.82 -4.52 3.53
C ASP A 27 -4.51 -5.17 3.03
N GLU A 28 -4.41 -5.46 1.74
CA GLU A 28 -3.20 -6.03 1.14
C GLU A 28 -2.03 -5.05 1.15
N LEU A 29 -2.28 -3.78 0.83
CA LEU A 29 -1.28 -2.72 0.93
C LEU A 29 -0.79 -2.56 2.37
N TYR A 30 -1.69 -2.62 3.33
CA TYR A 30 -1.35 -2.52 4.73
C TYR A 30 -0.44 -3.68 5.18
N ALA A 31 -0.72 -4.90 4.70
CA ALA A 31 0.13 -6.05 4.99
C ALA A 31 1.57 -5.83 4.49
N TYR A 32 1.73 -5.26 3.29
CA TYR A 32 3.02 -4.88 2.74
C TYR A 32 3.71 -3.83 3.63
N VAL A 33 3.00 -2.77 3.97
CA VAL A 33 3.51 -1.67 4.81
C VAL A 33 3.94 -2.20 6.17
N LYS A 34 3.12 -3.05 6.78
CA LYS A 34 3.42 -3.65 8.08
C LYS A 34 4.68 -4.51 8.03
N GLN A 35 4.87 -5.26 6.95
CA GLN A 35 6.03 -6.11 6.77
C GLN A 35 7.33 -5.30 6.70
N TRP A 36 7.32 -4.15 6.04
CA TRP A 36 8.52 -3.36 5.77
C TRP A 36 8.71 -2.15 6.69
N TRP A 37 7.72 -1.82 7.52
CA TRP A 37 7.77 -0.62 8.36
C TRP A 37 9.03 -0.55 9.21
N GLU A 38 9.32 -1.60 9.94
CA GLU A 38 10.44 -1.61 10.88
C GLU A 38 11.78 -1.44 10.19
N SER A 39 11.98 -2.05 9.01
CA SER A 39 13.24 -1.93 8.30
C SER A 39 13.39 -0.60 7.55
N GLU A 40 12.29 -0.01 7.09
CA GLU A 40 12.34 1.22 6.28
C GLU A 40 12.10 2.48 7.11
N ILE A 41 11.40 2.39 8.23
CA ILE A 41 11.12 3.52 9.12
C ILE A 41 11.43 3.09 10.56
N PRO A 42 12.72 2.82 10.88
CA PRO A 42 13.08 2.27 12.19
C PRO A 42 12.92 3.26 13.34
N ASP A 43 12.87 4.56 13.05
CA ASP A 43 12.79 5.60 14.07
C ASP A 43 11.37 5.91 14.51
N GLU A 44 10.37 5.32 13.88
CA GLU A 44 8.97 5.56 14.19
C GLU A 44 8.21 4.24 14.31
N GLU A 45 7.28 4.19 15.24
CA GLU A 45 6.40 3.02 15.37
C GLU A 45 5.24 3.12 14.38
N LEU A 46 4.77 1.96 13.92
CA LEU A 46 3.56 1.87 13.10
C LEU A 46 2.38 2.41 13.93
N PRO A 47 1.64 3.42 13.41
CA PRO A 47 0.58 4.06 14.19
C PRO A 47 -0.55 3.09 14.52
N ALA A 48 -0.72 2.77 15.81
CA ALA A 48 -1.73 1.81 16.26
C ALA A 48 -3.16 2.34 16.12
N LYS A 49 -3.34 3.66 16.16
CA LYS A 49 -4.65 4.30 16.10
C LYS A 49 -5.04 4.80 14.71
N ALA A 50 -4.10 4.80 13.78
CA ALA A 50 -4.38 5.21 12.41
C ALA A 50 -5.18 4.14 11.69
N SER A 51 -5.99 4.55 10.72
CA SER A 51 -6.61 3.60 9.81
C SER A 51 -5.55 2.94 8.93
N LYS A 52 -5.88 1.82 8.32
CA LYS A 52 -4.96 1.13 7.41
C LYS A 52 -4.55 2.05 6.26
N ARG A 53 -5.49 2.81 5.71
CA ARG A 53 -5.19 3.75 4.62
C ARG A 53 -4.24 4.85 5.07
N GLU A 54 -4.43 5.39 6.27
CA GLU A 54 -3.52 6.40 6.81
C GLU A 54 -2.11 5.84 7.00
N ALA A 55 -2.00 4.62 7.51
CA ALA A 55 -0.70 3.97 7.69
C ALA A 55 0.00 3.75 6.34
N VAL A 56 -0.74 3.34 5.31
CA VAL A 56 -0.22 3.18 3.95
C VAL A 56 0.30 4.51 3.42
N ASP A 57 -0.47 5.58 3.56
CA ASP A 57 -0.07 6.91 3.09
C ASP A 57 1.18 7.41 3.82
N LEU A 58 1.25 7.22 5.14
CA LEU A 58 2.42 7.61 5.93
C LEU A 58 3.67 6.85 5.49
N TYR A 59 3.54 5.55 5.24
CA TYR A 59 4.67 4.74 4.78
C TYR A 59 5.27 5.31 3.50
N PHE A 60 4.44 5.53 2.48
CA PHE A 60 4.94 6.03 1.18
C PHE A 60 5.37 7.49 1.23
N GLU A 61 4.90 8.26 2.20
CA GLU A 61 5.38 9.62 2.43
C GLU A 61 6.81 9.61 3.00
N HIS A 62 7.12 8.67 3.89
CA HIS A 62 8.43 8.59 4.55
C HIS A 62 9.48 7.84 3.73
N VAL A 63 9.08 6.83 2.97
CA VAL A 63 10.00 5.99 2.21
C VAL A 63 10.16 6.55 0.80
N GLY A 64 11.21 7.35 0.60
CA GLY A 64 11.40 8.12 -0.62
C GLY A 64 11.77 7.32 -1.87
N HIS A 65 12.18 6.06 -1.73
CA HIS A 65 12.56 5.20 -2.87
C HIS A 65 11.48 4.18 -3.22
N GLU A 66 10.34 4.26 -2.57
CA GLU A 66 9.16 3.43 -2.87
C GLU A 66 7.95 4.34 -2.96
N TRP A 67 7.01 4.04 -3.85
CA TRP A 67 5.80 4.84 -3.94
C TRP A 67 4.62 4.01 -4.41
N LEU A 68 3.45 4.46 -4.01
CA LEU A 68 2.18 3.91 -4.46
C LEU A 68 1.83 4.63 -5.77
N GLU A 69 2.10 3.96 -6.90
CA GLU A 69 1.89 4.56 -8.21
C GLU A 69 0.42 4.64 -8.58
N THR A 70 -0.33 3.63 -8.23
CA THR A 70 -1.74 3.53 -8.61
C THR A 70 -2.56 2.94 -7.47
N LEU A 71 -3.72 3.53 -7.24
CA LEU A 71 -4.81 2.94 -6.46
C LEU A 71 -6.10 3.39 -7.14
N SER A 72 -6.65 2.56 -7.99
CA SER A 72 -7.80 2.94 -8.80
C SER A 72 -8.72 1.76 -9.07
N GLN A 73 -9.93 2.07 -9.50
CA GLN A 73 -10.92 1.09 -9.90
C GLN A 73 -10.94 0.98 -11.42
N VAL A 74 -10.95 -0.26 -11.92
CA VAL A 74 -11.04 -0.53 -13.36
C VAL A 74 -12.20 -1.45 -13.65
N THR A 75 -12.74 -1.34 -14.86
CA THR A 75 -13.79 -2.24 -15.34
C THR A 75 -13.16 -3.34 -16.16
N VAL A 76 -13.51 -4.58 -15.83
CA VAL A 76 -13.05 -5.76 -16.55
C VAL A 76 -14.24 -6.36 -17.31
N GLU A 77 -14.11 -6.50 -18.59
CA GLU A 77 -15.15 -7.10 -19.43
C GLU A 77 -14.97 -8.60 -19.57
#